data_4b16e848d4557ea7cc5accebbdfcc8e8
#
_entry.id   4b16e848d4557ea7cc5accebbdfcc8e8
#
_cell.length_a   1.000
_cell.length_b   1.000
_cell.length_c   1.000
_cell.angle_alpha   90.00
_cell.angle_beta   90.00
_cell.angle_gamma   90.00
#
_symmetry.space_group_name_H-M   'P 1'
#
loop_
_entity.id
_entity.type
_entity.pdbx_description
1 polymer ?
#
loop_
_entity_poly.entity_id
_entity_poly.type
_entity_poly.pdbx_seq_one_letter_code
_entity_poly.pdbx_strand_id
1 'polypeptide(L)'
;MAKCRHDQLSVQNKLFQHILNLLLDRRLWRSVAVFDDIATCLYNDMMETILEVFDLCLIQRAIQCDQNHNFHPIAAIHNDVRVSKTDLTGSDYLPHTLIEVKSADGQTVLKDYTGDDGYLPAFPAVPGKYTYREVLAPEGYELCVTELAFEINSEGQIEGKATVADDYTRFSLLKVDEYHKPLAGVEFGLFREDGTQQASAVSDEKGLVTFEKIPYGTYTIQETKTLTGYLKNFTKVPIKIDGTFVNPKEPIATLENCQSVILIQKVDQNNTALQGAEFGLYDESGKLIMTAVSDIEGMARFVGADYGKYTIRELSAPEGYLVSRDVISVTIDEGYTNTDKPAATVIDPEKKIMCIKADTSGKPIPGVEFSLYNAATMEKVETAVSDKDGVVIFRNFDYGEWIIRESAAPEGYSKMEDIRFQVHDGWKEPKPILCVNIPNHYEFRKTDSSGNPLAGVKFRLEDENGKDLGTYESGKDGMVQIKDLKPGTYLIREIETLEGYSVSGEVIKLKLDEYYTVPEKLKQFVNYTTIQTGVHIAVTGVMWAGLGLMAISGTVGLIRRRRKTK
;
A
#
# COMPACT_ATOMS: atom_id res chain seq x y z
N MET A 1 -67.51 25.99 70.91
CA MET A 1 -66.64 26.94 70.18
C MET A 1 -65.72 26.23 69.18
N ALA A 2 -65.24 25.02 69.39
CA ALA A 2 -64.32 24.31 68.47
C ALA A 2 -64.92 23.98 67.06
N LYS A 3 -66.20 23.69 67.00
CA LYS A 3 -66.92 23.34 65.74
C LYS A 3 -67.09 24.55 64.81
N CYS A 4 -67.29 25.76 65.38
CA CYS A 4 -67.43 26.97 64.54
C CYS A 4 -66.13 27.44 63.95
N ARG A 5 -64.99 27.17 64.56
CA ARG A 5 -63.66 27.50 64.01
C ARG A 5 -63.17 26.58 62.87
N HIS A 6 -63.58 25.29 63.00
CA HIS A 6 -63.23 24.30 61.99
C HIS A 6 -63.99 24.59 60.69
N ASP A 7 -65.22 25.04 60.74
CA ASP A 7 -66.04 25.39 59.59
C ASP A 7 -65.56 26.70 58.94
N GLN A 8 -65.08 27.67 59.70
CA GLN A 8 -64.54 28.91 59.19
C GLN A 8 -63.19 28.70 58.48
N LEU A 9 -62.31 27.86 59.00
CA LEU A 9 -61.05 27.50 58.35
C LEU A 9 -61.28 26.70 57.05
N SER A 10 -62.31 25.82 57.07
CA SER A 10 -62.69 25.07 55.85
C SER A 10 -63.25 25.95 54.77
N VAL A 11 -64.02 26.98 55.15
CA VAL A 11 -64.58 27.96 54.17
C VAL A 11 -63.48 28.90 53.63
N GLN A 12 -62.59 29.33 54.50
CA GLN A 12 -61.45 30.18 54.08
C GLN A 12 -60.48 29.44 53.17
N ASN A 13 -60.18 28.20 53.47
CA ASN A 13 -59.32 27.39 52.59
C ASN A 13 -59.98 27.10 51.23
N LYS A 14 -61.28 26.86 51.21
CA LYS A 14 -62.03 26.68 49.96
C LYS A 14 -62.13 27.96 49.16
N LEU A 15 -62.36 29.10 49.80
CA LEU A 15 -62.38 30.40 49.11
C LEU A 15 -60.98 30.75 48.57
N PHE A 16 -59.95 30.49 49.35
CA PHE A 16 -58.56 30.70 48.94
C PHE A 16 -58.16 29.81 47.73
N GLN A 17 -58.49 28.54 47.79
CA GLN A 17 -58.26 27.62 46.64
C GLN A 17 -59.06 28.06 45.42
N HIS A 18 -60.25 28.60 45.62
CA HIS A 18 -61.07 29.06 44.50
C HIS A 18 -60.49 30.33 43.87
N ILE A 19 -59.98 31.26 44.67
CA ILE A 19 -59.29 32.48 44.23
C ILE A 19 -57.98 32.13 43.53
N LEU A 20 -57.21 31.19 44.07
CA LEU A 20 -55.97 30.74 43.50
C LEU A 20 -56.18 30.06 42.13
N ASN A 21 -57.25 29.26 42.00
CA ASN A 21 -57.60 28.61 40.76
C ASN A 21 -58.08 29.64 39.70
N LEU A 22 -58.76 30.69 40.14
CA LEU A 22 -59.17 31.80 39.23
C LEU A 22 -57.96 32.63 38.75
N LEU A 23 -56.98 32.81 39.61
CA LEU A 23 -55.73 33.52 39.29
C LEU A 23 -54.78 32.71 38.41
N LEU A 24 -54.80 31.38 38.56
CA LEU A 24 -54.00 30.45 37.76
C LEU A 24 -54.63 30.06 36.39
N ASP A 25 -55.89 30.42 36.15
CA ASP A 25 -56.55 30.19 34.84
C ASP A 25 -56.04 31.17 33.78
N ARG A 26 -55.01 30.79 33.11
CA ARG A 26 -54.43 31.55 31.96
C ARG A 26 -55.45 31.91 30.87
N ARG A 27 -56.67 31.39 30.87
CA ARG A 27 -57.70 31.71 29.90
C ARG A 27 -58.39 33.04 30.18
N LEU A 28 -58.47 33.45 31.46
CA LEU A 28 -59.03 34.74 31.85
C LEU A 28 -58.13 35.94 31.47
N TRP A 29 -56.81 35.74 31.44
CA TRP A 29 -55.83 36.77 31.15
C TRP A 29 -55.59 37.02 29.65
N ARG A 30 -56.00 36.08 28.79
CA ARG A 30 -55.86 36.25 27.34
C ARG A 30 -56.88 37.22 26.70
N SER A 31 -57.85 37.65 27.42
CA SER A 31 -58.87 38.60 26.93
C SER A 31 -58.58 40.07 27.25
N VAL A 32 -57.46 40.37 27.92
CA VAL A 32 -57.03 41.74 28.27
C VAL A 32 -55.67 42.04 27.58
N ALA A 33 -55.61 41.79 26.31
CA ALA A 33 -54.40 42.03 25.52
C ALA A 33 -54.38 43.48 24.97
N VAL A 34 -53.98 44.42 25.79
CA VAL A 34 -53.59 45.77 25.28
C VAL A 34 -52.40 46.38 26.07
N PHE A 35 -51.96 45.85 27.25
CA PHE A 35 -50.86 46.44 28.02
C PHE A 35 -50.02 45.33 28.69
N ASP A 36 -49.09 44.71 27.93
CA ASP A 36 -48.24 43.62 28.44
C ASP A 36 -47.35 44.03 29.61
N ASP A 37 -46.85 45.24 29.66
CA ASP A 37 -45.93 45.73 30.72
C ASP A 37 -46.64 46.02 32.06
N ILE A 38 -47.87 46.50 32.04
CA ILE A 38 -48.63 46.84 33.27
C ILE A 38 -49.23 45.58 33.88
N ALA A 39 -49.62 44.58 33.09
CA ALA A 39 -50.12 43.32 33.57
C ALA A 39 -49.04 42.49 34.26
N THR A 40 -47.82 42.53 33.79
CA THR A 40 -46.66 41.86 34.40
C THR A 40 -46.25 42.49 35.73
N CYS A 41 -46.26 43.83 35.82
CA CYS A 41 -45.97 44.56 37.06
C CYS A 41 -47.02 44.28 38.15
N LEU A 42 -48.32 44.38 37.80
CA LEU A 42 -49.42 44.06 38.73
C LEU A 42 -49.45 42.60 39.19
N TYR A 43 -49.01 41.66 38.31
CA TYR A 43 -48.90 40.26 38.69
C TYR A 43 -47.77 40.03 39.71
N ASN A 44 -46.61 40.66 39.53
CA ASN A 44 -45.48 40.53 40.44
C ASN A 44 -45.77 41.18 41.79
N ASP A 45 -46.34 42.41 41.83
CA ASP A 45 -46.73 43.07 43.07
C ASP A 45 -47.80 42.28 43.83
N MET A 46 -48.75 41.66 43.14
CA MET A 46 -49.78 40.82 43.74
C MET A 46 -49.19 39.51 44.26
N MET A 47 -48.20 38.92 43.59
CA MET A 47 -47.51 37.73 44.03
C MET A 47 -46.63 37.99 45.25
N GLU A 48 -45.92 39.14 45.31
CA GLU A 48 -45.19 39.56 46.52
C GLU A 48 -46.14 39.72 47.70
N THR A 49 -47.29 40.41 47.54
CA THR A 49 -48.28 40.58 48.59
C THR A 49 -48.89 39.25 49.06
N ILE A 50 -49.08 38.29 48.16
CA ILE A 50 -49.56 36.94 48.52
C ILE A 50 -48.49 36.16 49.30
N LEU A 51 -47.23 36.29 48.94
CA LEU A 51 -46.11 35.68 49.66
C LEU A 51 -45.95 36.26 51.04
N GLU A 52 -46.05 37.62 51.23
CA GLU A 52 -46.04 38.25 52.55
C GLU A 52 -47.19 37.81 53.45
N VAL A 53 -48.42 37.59 52.92
CA VAL A 53 -49.56 37.06 53.68
C VAL A 53 -49.35 35.57 54.04
N PHE A 54 -48.67 34.81 53.20
CA PHE A 54 -48.30 33.44 53.49
C PHE A 54 -47.28 33.35 54.64
N ASP A 55 -46.28 34.23 54.64
CA ASP A 55 -45.32 34.29 55.74
C ASP A 55 -45.97 34.71 57.08
N LEU A 56 -46.92 35.64 57.05
CA LEU A 56 -47.72 35.96 58.24
C LEU A 56 -48.59 34.79 58.75
N CYS A 57 -49.14 33.97 57.83
CA CYS A 57 -49.91 32.81 58.21
C CYS A 57 -49.06 31.66 58.80
N LEU A 58 -47.80 31.52 58.37
CA LEU A 58 -46.85 30.58 58.93
C LEU A 58 -46.37 30.97 60.34
N ILE A 59 -46.17 32.28 60.55
CA ILE A 59 -45.81 32.84 61.88
C ILE A 59 -46.95 32.62 62.92
N GLN A 60 -48.21 32.68 62.54
CA GLN A 60 -49.34 32.41 63.42
C GLN A 60 -49.47 30.94 63.83
N ARG A 61 -48.82 29.98 63.13
CA ARG A 61 -48.80 28.57 63.55
C ARG A 61 -47.76 28.25 64.61
N ALA A 62 -46.89 29.15 64.96
CA ALA A 62 -45.81 28.96 65.93
C ALA A 62 -46.19 29.36 67.38
N ILE A 63 -47.45 29.52 67.61
CA ILE A 63 -47.93 29.84 69.00
C ILE A 63 -48.54 28.60 69.61
N GLN A 64 -47.90 28.08 70.63
CA GLN A 64 -48.42 26.98 71.40
C GLN A 64 -49.25 27.52 72.62
N CYS A 65 -50.49 27.07 72.74
CA CYS A 65 -51.38 27.44 73.87
C CYS A 65 -51.26 26.44 74.97
N ASP A 66 -50.95 26.86 76.21
CA ASP A 66 -50.92 25.99 77.39
C ASP A 66 -52.34 25.64 77.89
N GLN A 67 -52.47 24.75 78.85
CA GLN A 67 -53.77 24.34 79.45
C GLN A 67 -54.47 25.49 80.20
N ASN A 68 -53.82 26.62 80.44
CA ASN A 68 -54.36 27.78 81.12
C ASN A 68 -54.66 28.97 80.19
N HIS A 69 -54.69 28.74 78.87
CA HIS A 69 -54.94 29.76 77.84
C HIS A 69 -53.90 30.89 77.76
N ASN A 70 -52.68 30.64 78.28
CA ASN A 70 -51.56 31.56 78.03
C ASN A 70 -50.87 31.21 76.74
N PHE A 71 -50.69 32.20 75.90
CA PHE A 71 -49.91 32.09 74.66
C PHE A 71 -48.45 32.32 75.02
N HIS A 72 -47.67 31.27 74.99
CA HIS A 72 -46.25 31.40 75.07
C HIS A 72 -45.73 31.43 73.60
N PRO A 73 -44.97 32.43 73.20
CA PRO A 73 -44.24 32.28 72.00
C PRO A 73 -43.30 31.09 72.22
N ILE A 74 -43.41 30.07 71.41
CA ILE A 74 -42.29 29.16 71.25
C ILE A 74 -41.16 30.11 70.79
N ALA A 75 -40.21 30.37 71.69
CA ALA A 75 -38.97 30.94 71.32
C ALA A 75 -38.45 30.04 70.20
N ALA A 76 -38.73 30.41 68.96
CA ALA A 76 -38.00 29.84 67.84
C ALA A 76 -36.55 30.16 68.13
N ILE A 77 -35.82 29.15 68.61
CA ILE A 77 -34.38 29.23 68.61
C ILE A 77 -34.06 29.37 67.11
N HIS A 78 -34.00 30.61 66.63
CA HIS A 78 -33.49 30.93 65.31
C HIS A 78 -31.99 30.73 65.37
N ASN A 79 -31.60 29.46 65.41
CA ASN A 79 -30.27 29.14 65.06
C ASN A 79 -30.28 29.13 63.54
N ASP A 80 -29.57 30.10 62.95
CA ASP A 80 -29.30 30.14 61.55
C ASP A 80 -28.47 28.92 61.14
N VAL A 81 -29.16 27.81 60.96
CA VAL A 81 -28.53 26.58 60.45
C VAL A 81 -28.23 26.81 59.00
N ARG A 82 -26.97 26.77 58.67
CA ARG A 82 -26.48 26.91 57.29
C ARG A 82 -25.76 25.63 56.87
N VAL A 83 -26.21 25.02 55.82
CA VAL A 83 -25.48 23.95 55.11
C VAL A 83 -24.55 24.59 54.10
N SER A 84 -23.30 24.19 54.09
CA SER A 84 -22.31 24.74 53.18
C SER A 84 -21.95 23.70 52.06
N LYS A 85 -21.48 24.24 50.98
CA LYS A 85 -20.96 23.51 49.85
C LYS A 85 -19.52 23.92 49.55
N THR A 86 -18.62 22.97 49.44
CA THR A 86 -17.20 23.20 49.15
C THR A 86 -16.69 22.23 48.06
N ASP A 87 -15.51 22.53 47.53
CA ASP A 87 -14.72 21.53 46.81
C ASP A 87 -14.17 20.46 47.78
N LEU A 88 -13.59 19.40 47.30
CA LEU A 88 -13.01 18.32 48.11
C LEU A 88 -11.88 18.79 49.03
N THR A 89 -11.19 19.88 48.69
CA THR A 89 -10.13 20.42 49.52
C THR A 89 -10.68 21.19 50.72
N GLY A 90 -11.94 21.61 50.67
CA GLY A 90 -12.59 22.47 51.64
C GLY A 90 -12.13 23.93 51.56
N SER A 91 -11.36 24.28 50.53
CA SER A 91 -10.81 25.64 50.36
C SER A 91 -11.78 26.59 49.67
N ASP A 92 -12.47 26.07 48.67
CA ASP A 92 -13.37 26.84 47.82
C ASP A 92 -14.82 26.54 48.18
N TYR A 93 -15.55 27.58 48.55
CA TYR A 93 -17.00 27.50 48.73
C TYR A 93 -17.69 27.62 47.38
N LEU A 94 -18.63 26.68 47.13
CA LEU A 94 -19.24 26.52 45.82
C LEU A 94 -20.64 27.12 45.75
N PRO A 95 -20.86 28.20 45.01
CA PRO A 95 -22.17 28.82 44.78
C PRO A 95 -23.00 28.00 43.79
N HIS A 96 -24.29 28.33 43.71
CA HIS A 96 -25.24 27.85 42.69
C HIS A 96 -25.45 26.31 42.68
N THR A 97 -25.21 25.65 43.83
CA THR A 97 -25.49 24.20 44.03
C THR A 97 -26.91 24.05 44.56
N LEU A 98 -27.74 23.22 43.89
CA LEU A 98 -29.08 22.94 44.41
C LEU A 98 -29.02 21.80 45.42
N ILE A 99 -29.36 22.12 46.69
CA ILE A 99 -29.36 21.14 47.79
C ILE A 99 -30.78 20.98 48.35
N GLU A 100 -31.18 19.78 48.65
CA GLU A 100 -32.43 19.41 49.30
C GLU A 100 -32.13 18.93 50.73
N VAL A 101 -32.73 19.60 51.73
CA VAL A 101 -32.66 19.20 53.17
C VAL A 101 -33.99 18.59 53.59
N LYS A 102 -33.94 17.44 54.23
CA LYS A 102 -35.13 16.75 54.74
C LYS A 102 -35.04 16.52 56.25
N SER A 103 -36.20 16.58 56.90
CA SER A 103 -36.38 16.18 58.28
C SER A 103 -36.43 14.65 58.42
N ALA A 104 -36.38 14.14 59.66
CA ALA A 104 -36.38 12.72 59.97
C ALA A 104 -37.62 11.94 59.46
N ASP A 105 -38.73 12.62 59.27
CA ASP A 105 -39.96 12.07 58.68
C ASP A 105 -39.94 12.07 57.13
N GLY A 106 -38.83 12.49 56.51
CA GLY A 106 -38.63 12.53 55.06
C GLY A 106 -39.26 13.72 54.38
N GLN A 107 -39.82 14.70 55.09
CA GLN A 107 -40.35 15.91 54.50
C GLN A 107 -39.20 16.87 54.09
N THR A 108 -39.31 17.47 52.93
CA THR A 108 -38.37 18.50 52.48
C THR A 108 -38.60 19.79 53.27
N VAL A 109 -37.62 20.23 54.04
CA VAL A 109 -37.65 21.45 54.83
C VAL A 109 -37.04 22.62 54.12
N LEU A 110 -36.06 22.37 53.22
CA LEU A 110 -35.46 23.37 52.35
C LEU A 110 -35.03 22.70 51.05
N LYS A 111 -35.22 23.35 49.93
CA LYS A 111 -34.63 23.00 48.63
C LYS A 111 -34.32 24.27 47.92
N ASP A 112 -33.05 24.66 47.93
CA ASP A 112 -32.61 25.94 47.36
C ASP A 112 -31.17 25.85 46.87
N TYR A 113 -30.73 26.91 46.20
CA TYR A 113 -29.36 27.05 45.72
C TYR A 113 -28.46 27.69 46.78
N THR A 114 -27.21 27.27 46.83
CA THR A 114 -26.19 27.96 47.61
C THR A 114 -25.93 29.36 47.02
N GLY A 115 -25.80 30.36 47.91
CA GLY A 115 -25.43 31.71 47.53
C GLY A 115 -23.97 31.87 47.13
N ASP A 116 -23.55 33.08 46.78
CA ASP A 116 -22.17 33.38 46.39
C ASP A 116 -21.13 33.03 47.47
N ASP A 117 -21.59 32.92 48.77
CA ASP A 117 -20.78 32.48 49.89
C ASP A 117 -20.71 30.96 50.06
N GLY A 118 -21.35 30.21 49.15
CA GLY A 118 -21.41 28.73 49.16
C GLY A 118 -22.29 28.16 50.25
N TYR A 119 -23.13 28.95 50.89
CA TYR A 119 -24.07 28.47 51.91
C TYR A 119 -25.51 28.49 51.39
N LEU A 120 -26.31 27.53 51.86
CA LEU A 120 -27.77 27.59 51.71
C LEU A 120 -28.33 28.78 52.50
N PRO A 121 -29.47 29.36 52.08
CA PRO A 121 -30.23 30.25 52.89
C PRO A 121 -30.49 29.66 54.28
N ALA A 122 -30.45 30.50 55.33
CA ALA A 122 -30.79 30.04 56.68
C ALA A 122 -32.24 29.55 56.72
N PHE A 123 -32.49 28.42 57.37
CA PHE A 123 -33.82 27.90 57.53
C PHE A 123 -34.17 27.67 58.98
N PRO A 124 -35.43 27.86 59.36
CA PRO A 124 -35.86 27.65 60.75
C PRO A 124 -35.83 26.14 61.06
N ALA A 125 -34.82 25.73 61.81
CA ALA A 125 -34.64 24.33 62.18
C ALA A 125 -35.09 24.07 63.61
N VAL A 126 -35.81 22.96 63.82
CA VAL A 126 -36.16 22.46 65.12
C VAL A 126 -35.18 21.33 65.52
N PRO A 127 -34.90 21.11 66.82
CA PRO A 127 -34.05 20.01 67.26
C PRO A 127 -34.49 18.71 66.64
N GLY A 128 -33.55 17.93 66.05
CA GLY A 128 -33.82 16.67 65.37
C GLY A 128 -32.82 16.26 64.37
N LYS A 129 -33.03 15.14 63.70
CA LYS A 129 -32.16 14.63 62.65
C LYS A 129 -32.61 15.10 61.29
N TYR A 130 -31.64 15.48 60.50
CA TYR A 130 -31.82 15.95 59.12
C TYR A 130 -30.92 15.18 58.20
N THR A 131 -31.40 14.97 56.99
CA THR A 131 -30.56 14.53 55.86
C THR A 131 -30.54 15.62 54.81
N TYR A 132 -29.47 15.70 54.08
CA TYR A 132 -29.36 16.60 52.94
C TYR A 132 -28.60 15.94 51.81
N ARG A 133 -29.01 16.26 50.63
CA ARG A 133 -28.40 15.75 49.39
C ARG A 133 -28.30 16.85 48.37
N GLU A 134 -27.29 16.73 47.56
CA GLU A 134 -27.21 17.54 46.38
C GLU A 134 -28.20 17.05 45.31
N VAL A 135 -28.83 17.97 44.61
CA VAL A 135 -29.78 17.70 43.52
C VAL A 135 -29.20 18.11 42.19
N LEU A 136 -28.48 19.25 42.14
CA LEU A 136 -27.72 19.72 40.99
C LEU A 136 -26.37 20.26 41.46
N ALA A 137 -25.30 19.76 40.89
CA ALA A 137 -23.94 20.26 41.13
C ALA A 137 -23.72 21.63 40.51
N PRO A 138 -22.76 22.43 40.97
CA PRO A 138 -22.35 23.66 40.30
C PRO A 138 -21.58 23.33 39.01
N GLU A 139 -21.48 24.33 38.15
CA GLU A 139 -20.77 24.18 36.86
C GLU A 139 -19.28 23.83 37.07
N GLY A 140 -18.82 22.79 36.39
CA GLY A 140 -17.45 22.28 36.51
C GLY A 140 -17.21 21.23 37.59
N TYR A 141 -18.27 20.85 38.33
CA TYR A 141 -18.21 19.85 39.39
C TYR A 141 -19.16 18.66 39.13
N GLU A 142 -18.86 17.49 39.70
CA GLU A 142 -19.72 16.32 39.64
C GLU A 142 -20.80 16.37 40.72
N LEU A 143 -21.92 15.72 40.47
CA LEU A 143 -22.97 15.58 41.47
C LEU A 143 -22.52 14.64 42.62
N CYS A 144 -22.50 15.16 43.84
CA CYS A 144 -22.34 14.34 45.03
C CYS A 144 -23.60 13.52 45.28
N VAL A 145 -23.57 12.24 44.97
CA VAL A 145 -24.71 11.32 45.14
C VAL A 145 -24.88 10.83 46.60
N THR A 146 -23.97 11.21 47.49
CA THR A 146 -24.01 10.79 48.88
C THR A 146 -25.02 11.63 49.67
N GLU A 147 -26.02 10.98 50.28
CA GLU A 147 -26.87 11.64 51.26
C GLU A 147 -26.12 11.71 52.59
N LEU A 148 -25.99 12.91 53.10
CA LEU A 148 -25.34 13.19 54.37
C LEU A 148 -26.36 13.50 55.45
N ALA A 149 -25.97 13.34 56.71
CA ALA A 149 -26.85 13.60 57.85
C ALA A 149 -26.18 14.50 58.89
N PHE A 150 -26.98 15.33 59.52
CA PHE A 150 -26.61 16.09 60.69
C PHE A 150 -27.76 16.10 61.72
N GLU A 151 -27.46 16.43 62.95
CA GLU A 151 -28.45 16.57 63.99
C GLU A 151 -28.40 17.99 64.57
N ILE A 152 -29.53 18.54 64.83
CA ILE A 152 -29.66 19.79 65.57
C ILE A 152 -30.04 19.43 67.00
N ASN A 153 -29.19 19.74 67.94
CA ASN A 153 -29.43 19.46 69.33
C ASN A 153 -30.46 20.45 70.01
N SER A 154 -30.80 20.22 71.21
CA SER A 154 -31.76 21.08 71.95
C SER A 154 -31.32 22.51 72.19
N GLU A 155 -30.00 22.80 71.97
CA GLU A 155 -29.40 24.14 72.04
C GLU A 155 -29.34 24.81 70.68
N GLY A 156 -29.77 24.10 69.61
CA GLY A 156 -29.77 24.57 68.24
C GLY A 156 -28.42 24.48 67.56
N GLN A 157 -27.48 23.71 68.11
CA GLN A 157 -26.18 23.51 67.53
C GLN A 157 -26.20 22.32 66.57
N ILE A 158 -25.43 22.42 65.48
CA ILE A 158 -25.28 21.34 64.53
C ILE A 158 -24.27 20.31 65.06
N GLU A 159 -24.70 19.08 65.16
CA GLU A 159 -23.85 17.90 65.41
C GLU A 159 -23.75 17.06 64.13
N GLY A 160 -22.52 16.83 63.67
CA GLY A 160 -22.25 16.11 62.42
C GLY A 160 -21.69 16.98 61.31
N LYS A 161 -21.71 16.50 60.06
CA LYS A 161 -21.24 17.23 58.89
C LYS A 161 -22.38 18.00 58.25
N ALA A 162 -22.26 19.30 58.18
CA ALA A 162 -23.17 20.18 57.43
C ALA A 162 -22.50 20.76 56.17
N THR A 163 -21.55 20.05 55.61
CA THR A 163 -20.83 20.46 54.39
C THR A 163 -20.88 19.31 53.36
N VAL A 164 -21.29 19.64 52.14
CA VAL A 164 -21.20 18.76 50.98
C VAL A 164 -19.94 19.16 50.20
N ALA A 165 -19.13 18.20 49.82
CA ALA A 165 -17.94 18.46 49.04
C ALA A 165 -18.00 17.72 47.70
N ASP A 166 -17.65 18.45 46.61
CA ASP A 166 -17.65 17.89 45.25
C ASP A 166 -16.23 17.79 44.68
N ASP A 167 -16.03 16.77 43.88
CA ASP A 167 -14.88 16.72 42.98
C ASP A 167 -15.22 17.46 41.67
N TYR A 168 -14.20 17.83 40.96
CA TYR A 168 -14.38 18.38 39.60
C TYR A 168 -15.00 17.33 38.68
N THR A 169 -15.76 17.83 37.67
CA THR A 169 -16.14 16.96 36.56
C THR A 169 -14.89 16.33 35.96
N ARG A 170 -14.88 15.01 35.80
CA ARG A 170 -13.79 14.22 35.22
C ARG A 170 -14.35 13.07 34.43
N PHE A 171 -13.86 12.88 33.23
CA PHE A 171 -14.13 11.69 32.43
C PHE A 171 -12.95 11.39 31.53
N SER A 172 -12.84 10.14 31.08
CA SER A 172 -11.75 9.73 30.22
C SER A 172 -12.22 8.85 29.06
N LEU A 173 -11.42 8.81 28.00
CA LEU A 173 -11.43 7.82 26.94
C LEU A 173 -10.21 6.92 27.09
N LEU A 174 -10.30 5.69 26.58
CA LEU A 174 -9.13 4.82 26.43
C LEU A 174 -8.71 4.80 24.97
N LYS A 175 -7.45 5.13 24.71
CA LYS A 175 -6.84 5.10 23.38
C LYS A 175 -5.92 3.91 23.26
N VAL A 176 -6.14 3.05 22.24
CA VAL A 176 -5.39 1.81 22.00
C VAL A 176 -5.02 1.65 20.52
N ASP A 177 -4.10 0.73 20.26
CA ASP A 177 -3.82 0.24 18.90
C ASP A 177 -4.73 -0.96 18.53
N GLU A 178 -4.55 -1.51 17.32
CA GLU A 178 -5.26 -2.68 16.80
C GLU A 178 -5.04 -3.98 17.60
N TYR A 179 -4.06 -3.99 18.50
CA TYR A 179 -3.75 -5.10 19.42
C TYR A 179 -4.24 -4.80 20.85
N HIS A 180 -5.06 -3.76 21.03
CA HIS A 180 -5.54 -3.25 22.33
C HIS A 180 -4.42 -2.79 23.27
N LYS A 181 -3.25 -2.46 22.75
CA LYS A 181 -2.15 -1.87 23.52
C LYS A 181 -2.37 -0.36 23.65
N PRO A 182 -2.19 0.20 24.88
CA PRO A 182 -2.34 1.64 25.09
C PRO A 182 -1.46 2.47 24.15
N LEU A 183 -2.03 3.53 23.57
CA LEU A 183 -1.34 4.52 22.76
C LEU A 183 -1.24 5.85 23.49
N ALA A 184 -0.02 6.25 23.88
CA ALA A 184 0.29 7.54 24.47
C ALA A 184 0.61 8.60 23.40
N GLY A 185 0.24 9.85 23.65
CA GLY A 185 0.62 10.99 22.80
C GLY A 185 -0.39 11.33 21.69
N VAL A 186 -1.54 10.68 21.64
CA VAL A 186 -2.64 11.02 20.71
C VAL A 186 -3.42 12.20 21.26
N GLU A 187 -3.64 13.23 20.44
CA GLU A 187 -4.33 14.46 20.84
C GLU A 187 -5.82 14.41 20.54
N PHE A 188 -6.63 14.81 21.50
CA PHE A 188 -8.10 14.89 21.41
C PHE A 188 -8.58 16.31 21.71
N GLY A 189 -9.63 16.71 21.01
CA GLY A 189 -10.38 17.92 21.31
C GLY A 189 -11.78 17.59 21.81
N LEU A 190 -12.25 18.41 22.75
CA LEU A 190 -13.63 18.46 23.21
C LEU A 190 -14.31 19.66 22.55
N PHE A 191 -15.32 19.44 21.74
CA PHE A 191 -15.95 20.46 20.92
C PHE A 191 -17.41 20.67 21.33
N ARG A 192 -17.84 21.93 21.37
CA ARG A 192 -19.25 22.32 21.50
C ARG A 192 -20.01 22.01 20.21
N GLU A 193 -21.34 22.07 20.27
CA GLU A 193 -22.21 21.88 19.11
C GLU A 193 -21.96 22.87 17.97
N ASP A 194 -21.49 24.08 18.30
CA ASP A 194 -21.11 25.12 17.33
C ASP A 194 -19.72 24.90 16.69
N GLY A 195 -19.04 23.81 17.05
CA GLY A 195 -17.70 23.47 16.58
C GLY A 195 -16.56 24.15 17.32
N THR A 196 -16.85 24.98 18.35
CA THR A 196 -15.82 25.62 19.18
C THR A 196 -15.13 24.58 20.07
N GLN A 197 -13.80 24.59 20.08
CA GLN A 197 -13.03 23.71 20.97
C GLN A 197 -13.04 24.24 22.40
N GLN A 198 -13.61 23.46 23.31
CA GLN A 198 -13.70 23.78 24.74
C GLN A 198 -12.44 23.39 25.50
N ALA A 199 -11.88 22.23 25.19
CA ALA A 199 -10.69 21.69 25.85
C ALA A 199 -9.91 20.77 24.90
N SER A 200 -8.66 20.49 25.26
CA SER A 200 -7.85 19.46 24.63
C SER A 200 -7.21 18.58 25.69
N ALA A 201 -6.95 17.33 25.31
CA ALA A 201 -6.26 16.38 26.16
C ALA A 201 -5.39 15.45 25.28
N VAL A 202 -4.35 14.88 25.89
CA VAL A 202 -3.42 13.97 25.23
C VAL A 202 -3.45 12.65 25.98
N SER A 203 -3.46 11.53 25.27
CA SER A 203 -3.41 10.22 25.89
C SER A 203 -2.09 9.99 26.65
N ASP A 204 -2.20 9.49 27.88
CA ASP A 204 -1.06 9.17 28.74
C ASP A 204 -0.45 7.79 28.40
N GLU A 205 0.53 7.34 29.20
CA GLU A 205 1.19 6.04 29.03
C GLU A 205 0.24 4.84 29.19
N LYS A 206 -0.92 5.04 29.81
CA LYS A 206 -1.98 4.03 29.93
C LYS A 206 -3.03 4.14 28.82
N GLY A 207 -2.85 5.08 27.89
CA GLY A 207 -3.81 5.39 26.84
C GLY A 207 -5.00 6.22 27.31
N LEU A 208 -5.01 6.73 28.54
CA LEU A 208 -6.13 7.52 29.07
C LEU A 208 -6.05 8.97 28.56
N VAL A 209 -7.16 9.43 27.98
CA VAL A 209 -7.40 10.81 27.56
C VAL A 209 -8.37 11.41 28.56
N THR A 210 -7.91 12.23 29.47
CA THR A 210 -8.73 12.75 30.60
C THR A 210 -9.08 14.20 30.39
N PHE A 211 -10.36 14.53 30.56
CA PHE A 211 -10.89 15.89 30.58
C PHE A 211 -11.40 16.19 31.99
N GLU A 212 -11.06 17.38 32.49
CA GLU A 212 -11.42 17.84 33.84
C GLU A 212 -11.98 19.26 33.79
N LYS A 213 -12.80 19.59 34.80
CA LYS A 213 -13.39 20.95 35.02
C LYS A 213 -14.17 21.44 33.80
N ILE A 214 -14.97 20.55 33.22
CA ILE A 214 -15.73 20.86 32.00
C ILE A 214 -17.06 21.51 32.39
N PRO A 215 -17.36 22.71 31.87
CA PRO A 215 -18.63 23.41 32.09
C PRO A 215 -19.83 22.64 31.56
N TYR A 216 -21.03 23.07 31.94
CA TYR A 216 -22.27 22.54 31.39
C TYR A 216 -22.33 22.69 29.87
N GLY A 217 -22.82 21.69 29.20
CA GLY A 217 -22.97 21.68 27.74
C GLY A 217 -23.11 20.29 27.16
N THR A 218 -23.43 20.27 25.89
CA THR A 218 -23.33 19.08 25.04
C THR A 218 -22.06 19.18 24.21
N TYR A 219 -21.26 18.13 24.25
CA TYR A 219 -19.96 18.12 23.64
C TYR A 219 -19.78 16.88 22.77
N THR A 220 -18.80 16.99 21.86
CA THR A 220 -18.29 15.90 21.07
C THR A 220 -16.78 15.81 21.24
N ILE A 221 -16.29 14.62 21.61
CA ILE A 221 -14.87 14.32 21.69
C ILE A 221 -14.45 13.72 20.36
N GLN A 222 -13.36 14.20 19.79
CA GLN A 222 -12.77 13.65 18.57
C GLN A 222 -11.25 13.75 18.59
N GLU A 223 -10.59 12.83 17.95
CA GLU A 223 -9.15 12.88 17.75
C GLU A 223 -8.79 14.04 16.85
N THR A 224 -7.83 14.86 17.27
CA THR A 224 -7.35 16.03 16.49
C THR A 224 -6.04 15.71 15.79
N LYS A 225 -5.18 14.89 16.45
CA LYS A 225 -3.90 14.49 15.89
C LYS A 225 -3.54 13.08 16.34
N THR A 226 -3.17 12.26 15.36
CA THR A 226 -2.69 10.89 15.59
C THR A 226 -1.18 10.83 15.76
N LEU A 227 -0.66 9.65 16.07
CA LEU A 227 0.78 9.36 16.10
C LEU A 227 1.31 9.10 14.70
N THR A 228 2.62 9.34 14.53
CA THR A 228 3.35 8.95 13.31
C THR A 228 3.15 7.47 13.00
N GLY A 229 2.81 7.18 11.76
CA GLY A 229 2.57 5.82 11.28
C GLY A 229 1.21 5.24 11.60
N TYR A 230 0.35 5.96 12.31
CA TYR A 230 -1.02 5.54 12.61
C TYR A 230 -2.06 6.31 11.80
N LEU A 231 -3.13 5.64 11.43
CA LEU A 231 -4.30 6.27 10.81
C LEU A 231 -5.18 6.91 11.88
N LYS A 232 -5.63 8.14 11.63
CA LYS A 232 -6.50 8.89 12.53
C LYS A 232 -7.88 8.26 12.64
N ASN A 233 -8.41 8.19 13.87
CA ASN A 233 -9.76 7.74 14.12
C ASN A 233 -10.73 8.93 14.05
N PHE A 234 -11.73 8.85 13.18
CA PHE A 234 -12.74 9.90 12.97
C PHE A 234 -14.01 9.70 13.79
N THR A 235 -14.03 8.70 14.67
CA THR A 235 -15.17 8.45 15.56
C THR A 235 -15.38 9.64 16.48
N LYS A 236 -16.64 10.10 16.55
CA LYS A 236 -17.08 11.17 17.45
C LYS A 236 -17.80 10.56 18.64
N VAL A 237 -17.32 10.90 19.84
CA VAL A 237 -17.92 10.44 21.08
C VAL A 237 -18.71 11.58 21.70
N PRO A 238 -20.06 11.52 21.76
CA PRO A 238 -20.86 12.54 22.37
C PRO A 238 -20.84 12.40 23.90
N ILE A 239 -20.87 13.52 24.60
CA ILE A 239 -21.02 13.58 26.05
C ILE A 239 -21.85 14.82 26.44
N LYS A 240 -22.73 14.67 27.42
CA LYS A 240 -23.50 15.76 28.00
C LYS A 240 -23.09 15.95 29.45
N ILE A 241 -22.74 17.16 29.80
CA ILE A 241 -22.41 17.59 31.16
C ILE A 241 -23.52 18.54 31.62
N ASP A 242 -24.19 18.20 32.71
CA ASP A 242 -25.18 19.05 33.35
C ASP A 242 -25.10 18.85 34.89
N GLY A 243 -25.92 19.55 35.64
CA GLY A 243 -25.90 19.49 37.12
C GLY A 243 -26.18 18.12 37.74
N THR A 244 -26.51 17.11 36.94
CA THR A 244 -26.71 15.71 37.39
C THR A 244 -25.54 14.80 36.98
N PHE A 245 -24.48 15.36 36.41
CA PHE A 245 -23.32 14.58 35.93
C PHE A 245 -22.54 13.98 37.09
N VAL A 246 -22.26 12.69 37.00
CA VAL A 246 -21.43 11.92 37.93
C VAL A 246 -20.22 11.39 37.17
N ASN A 247 -19.03 11.51 37.75
CA ASN A 247 -17.79 11.05 37.15
C ASN A 247 -17.85 9.53 36.87
N PRO A 248 -17.67 9.12 35.59
CA PRO A 248 -17.61 7.69 35.26
C PRO A 248 -16.39 7.03 35.93
N LYS A 249 -16.58 5.83 36.47
CA LYS A 249 -15.48 5.05 37.04
C LYS A 249 -14.56 4.43 36.00
N GLU A 250 -15.10 4.18 34.83
CA GLU A 250 -14.40 3.59 33.68
C GLU A 250 -14.38 4.57 32.52
N PRO A 251 -13.45 4.44 31.56
CA PRO A 251 -13.46 5.24 30.34
C PRO A 251 -14.79 5.13 29.60
N ILE A 252 -15.35 6.27 29.17
CA ILE A 252 -16.66 6.33 28.52
C ILE A 252 -16.67 5.71 27.13
N ALA A 253 -15.49 5.57 26.50
CA ALA A 253 -15.31 4.87 25.23
C ALA A 253 -13.85 4.40 25.09
N THR A 254 -13.66 3.35 24.27
CA THR A 254 -12.35 2.93 23.78
C THR A 254 -12.27 3.27 22.31
N LEU A 255 -11.21 3.97 21.89
CA LEU A 255 -10.94 4.33 20.51
C LEU A 255 -9.65 3.69 20.05
N GLU A 256 -9.72 3.03 18.90
CA GLU A 256 -8.61 2.29 18.31
C GLU A 256 -8.01 3.06 17.13
N ASN A 257 -6.68 3.10 17.02
CA ASN A 257 -5.98 3.47 15.79
C ASN A 257 -5.17 2.27 15.30
N CYS A 258 -5.21 2.03 14.01
CA CYS A 258 -4.36 1.04 13.37
C CYS A 258 -3.18 1.71 12.67
N GLN A 259 -2.06 1.00 12.60
CA GLN A 259 -0.95 1.44 11.76
C GLN A 259 -1.37 1.45 10.29
N SER A 260 -0.84 2.39 9.51
CA SER A 260 -1.01 2.37 8.05
C SER A 260 -0.32 1.15 7.46
N VAL A 261 -0.94 0.50 6.48
CA VAL A 261 -0.38 -0.67 5.80
C VAL A 261 -0.51 -0.49 4.29
N ILE A 262 0.62 -0.49 3.58
CA ILE A 262 0.65 -0.53 2.13
C ILE A 262 1.07 -1.94 1.70
N LEU A 263 0.28 -2.57 0.84
CA LEU A 263 0.53 -3.91 0.33
C LEU A 263 0.95 -3.85 -1.14
N ILE A 264 1.98 -4.61 -1.50
CA ILE A 264 2.41 -4.86 -2.88
C ILE A 264 2.39 -6.36 -3.12
N GLN A 265 1.75 -6.78 -4.21
CA GLN A 265 1.78 -8.17 -4.66
C GLN A 265 2.91 -8.36 -5.66
N LYS A 266 3.80 -9.30 -5.40
CA LYS A 266 4.90 -9.68 -6.27
C LYS A 266 4.64 -11.02 -6.94
N VAL A 267 4.69 -11.05 -8.27
CA VAL A 267 4.45 -12.26 -9.07
C VAL A 267 5.41 -12.36 -10.26
N ASP A 268 5.50 -13.56 -10.85
CA ASP A 268 6.13 -13.78 -12.16
C ASP A 268 5.17 -13.48 -13.32
N GLN A 269 5.62 -13.65 -14.55
CA GLN A 269 4.83 -13.48 -15.77
C GLN A 269 3.64 -14.46 -15.90
N ASN A 270 3.60 -15.52 -15.10
CA ASN A 270 2.53 -16.53 -15.04
C ASN A 270 1.58 -16.28 -13.87
N ASN A 271 1.75 -15.16 -13.17
CA ASN A 271 1.00 -14.82 -11.96
C ASN A 271 1.28 -15.75 -10.75
N THR A 272 2.47 -16.34 -10.71
CA THR A 272 2.96 -17.14 -9.58
C THR A 272 3.59 -16.19 -8.56
N ALA A 273 3.25 -16.33 -7.28
CA ALA A 273 3.82 -15.53 -6.21
C ALA A 273 5.34 -15.66 -6.13
N LEU A 274 6.03 -14.54 -5.96
CA LEU A 274 7.49 -14.48 -5.82
C LEU A 274 7.88 -13.99 -4.44
N GLN A 275 8.57 -14.86 -3.69
CA GLN A 275 9.17 -14.55 -2.40
C GLN A 275 10.56 -13.93 -2.57
N GLY A 276 10.92 -12.98 -1.69
CA GLY A 276 12.28 -12.46 -1.57
C GLY A 276 12.58 -11.24 -2.44
N ALA A 277 11.59 -10.67 -3.14
CA ALA A 277 11.74 -9.37 -3.79
C ALA A 277 11.77 -8.26 -2.73
N GLU A 278 12.76 -7.38 -2.79
CA GLU A 278 12.88 -6.24 -1.89
C GLU A 278 12.35 -4.97 -2.55
N PHE A 279 11.50 -4.24 -1.83
CA PHE A 279 10.92 -2.97 -2.25
C PHE A 279 11.33 -1.84 -1.33
N GLY A 280 11.55 -0.65 -1.89
CA GLY A 280 11.79 0.58 -1.16
C GLY A 280 10.59 1.53 -1.25
N LEU A 281 10.19 2.10 -0.11
CA LEU A 281 9.22 3.19 0.00
C LEU A 281 9.97 4.51 0.11
N TYR A 282 9.68 5.45 -0.80
CA TYR A 282 10.35 6.76 -0.89
C TYR A 282 9.33 7.88 -0.70
N ASP A 283 9.72 8.93 0.03
CA ASP A 283 8.94 10.15 0.17
C ASP A 283 8.99 11.04 -1.10
N GLU A 284 8.28 12.16 -1.08
CA GLU A 284 8.25 13.12 -2.19
C GLU A 284 9.63 13.74 -2.52
N SER A 285 10.55 13.74 -1.57
CA SER A 285 11.94 14.20 -1.80
C SER A 285 12.82 13.15 -2.47
N GLY A 286 12.33 11.91 -2.61
CA GLY A 286 13.09 10.77 -3.09
C GLY A 286 13.96 10.09 -2.03
N LYS A 287 13.75 10.39 -0.75
CA LYS A 287 14.44 9.73 0.36
C LYS A 287 13.78 8.39 0.65
N LEU A 288 14.59 7.34 0.78
CA LEU A 288 14.15 6.03 1.24
C LEU A 288 13.68 6.11 2.71
N ILE A 289 12.43 5.75 2.96
CA ILE A 289 11.81 5.77 4.28
C ILE A 289 11.88 4.41 4.95
N MET A 290 11.53 3.34 4.22
CA MET A 290 11.57 1.96 4.69
C MET A 290 11.66 0.98 3.54
N THR A 291 11.99 -0.27 3.84
CA THR A 291 11.97 -1.38 2.89
C THR A 291 11.00 -2.47 3.34
N ALA A 292 10.55 -3.26 2.38
CA ALA A 292 9.72 -4.43 2.62
C ALA A 292 10.14 -5.56 1.67
N VAL A 293 10.07 -6.81 2.15
CA VAL A 293 10.40 -8.00 1.36
C VAL A 293 9.16 -8.83 1.15
N SER A 294 8.95 -9.34 -0.06
CA SER A 294 7.81 -10.19 -0.38
C SER A 294 7.93 -11.55 0.33
N ASP A 295 6.83 -11.97 0.96
CA ASP A 295 6.67 -13.24 1.64
C ASP A 295 6.37 -14.40 0.65
N ILE A 296 6.05 -15.58 1.18
CA ILE A 296 5.76 -16.78 0.36
C ILE A 296 4.50 -16.62 -0.50
N GLU A 297 3.55 -15.78 -0.08
CA GLU A 297 2.38 -15.40 -0.87
C GLU A 297 2.70 -14.27 -1.86
N GLY A 298 3.96 -13.81 -1.92
CA GLY A 298 4.40 -12.70 -2.74
C GLY A 298 4.00 -11.32 -2.20
N MET A 299 3.58 -11.21 -0.93
CA MET A 299 3.13 -9.95 -0.35
C MET A 299 4.27 -9.21 0.33
N ALA A 300 4.59 -8.02 -0.14
CA ALA A 300 5.45 -7.05 0.54
C ALA A 300 4.59 -6.03 1.30
N ARG A 301 4.88 -5.81 2.60
CA ARG A 301 4.09 -5.00 3.52
C ARG A 301 4.91 -3.85 4.08
N PHE A 302 4.51 -2.62 3.80
CA PHE A 302 5.03 -1.43 4.47
C PHE A 302 4.06 -1.05 5.58
N VAL A 303 4.53 -1.06 6.82
CA VAL A 303 3.71 -0.82 8.00
C VAL A 303 4.20 0.42 8.74
N GLY A 304 3.28 1.32 9.08
CA GLY A 304 3.60 2.51 9.87
C GLY A 304 4.20 3.66 9.07
N ALA A 305 3.88 3.78 7.78
CA ALA A 305 4.18 4.99 7.01
C ALA A 305 3.24 6.13 7.44
N ASP A 306 3.77 7.34 7.56
CA ASP A 306 3.02 8.54 7.97
C ASP A 306 2.10 9.06 6.86
N TYR A 307 1.30 10.10 7.15
CA TYR A 307 0.57 10.81 6.10
C TYR A 307 1.54 11.45 5.11
N GLY A 308 1.30 11.23 3.82
CA GLY A 308 2.17 11.73 2.77
C GLY A 308 1.94 11.09 1.42
N LYS A 309 2.71 11.53 0.44
CA LYS A 309 2.77 10.92 -0.89
C LYS A 309 4.08 10.16 -1.01
N TYR A 310 3.98 8.95 -1.54
CA TYR A 310 5.08 8.02 -1.62
C TYR A 310 5.22 7.44 -3.02
N THR A 311 6.44 7.02 -3.34
CA THR A 311 6.72 6.14 -4.48
C THR A 311 7.34 4.85 -3.98
N ILE A 312 6.92 3.73 -4.57
CA ILE A 312 7.48 2.41 -4.28
C ILE A 312 8.19 1.92 -5.52
N ARG A 313 9.40 1.38 -5.34
CA ARG A 313 10.22 0.78 -6.38
C ARG A 313 10.82 -0.52 -5.88
N GLU A 314 10.96 -1.47 -6.78
CA GLU A 314 11.70 -2.68 -6.47
C GLU A 314 13.21 -2.36 -6.42
N LEU A 315 13.88 -2.85 -5.39
CA LEU A 315 15.32 -2.71 -5.17
C LEU A 315 16.08 -3.92 -5.68
N SER A 316 15.52 -5.11 -5.44
CA SER A 316 16.09 -6.37 -5.90
C SER A 316 14.98 -7.38 -6.18
N ALA A 317 15.13 -8.13 -7.27
CA ALA A 317 14.28 -9.26 -7.61
C ALA A 317 14.82 -10.54 -6.96
N PRO A 318 13.98 -11.58 -6.83
CA PRO A 318 14.45 -12.92 -6.48
C PRO A 318 15.41 -13.48 -7.52
N GLU A 319 16.27 -14.43 -7.10
CA GLU A 319 17.20 -15.08 -8.01
C GLU A 319 16.50 -15.68 -9.23
N GLY A 320 17.03 -15.43 -10.41
CA GLY A 320 16.48 -15.89 -11.67
C GLY A 320 15.45 -14.97 -12.32
N TYR A 321 15.16 -13.81 -11.73
CA TYR A 321 14.20 -12.83 -12.24
C TYR A 321 14.84 -11.48 -12.53
N LEU A 322 14.26 -10.74 -13.48
CA LEU A 322 14.64 -9.34 -13.76
C LEU A 322 13.89 -8.42 -12.78
N VAL A 323 14.61 -7.43 -12.24
CA VAL A 323 14.03 -6.40 -11.38
C VAL A 323 13.02 -5.56 -12.17
N SER A 324 11.81 -5.40 -11.66
CA SER A 324 10.83 -4.48 -12.25
C SER A 324 11.29 -3.03 -12.12
N ARG A 325 11.07 -2.23 -13.15
CA ARG A 325 11.32 -0.78 -13.15
C ARG A 325 10.08 0.04 -12.89
N ASP A 326 8.99 -0.61 -12.55
CA ASP A 326 7.73 0.07 -12.22
C ASP A 326 7.92 1.02 -11.03
N VAL A 327 7.27 2.18 -11.12
CA VAL A 327 7.19 3.16 -10.05
C VAL A 327 5.73 3.28 -9.64
N ILE A 328 5.42 2.86 -8.42
CA ILE A 328 4.06 2.84 -7.90
C ILE A 328 3.90 4.07 -7.01
N SER A 329 2.86 4.87 -7.25
CA SER A 329 2.55 6.03 -6.42
C SER A 329 1.43 5.67 -5.44
N VAL A 330 1.64 5.99 -4.15
CA VAL A 330 0.66 5.79 -3.09
C VAL A 330 0.54 7.06 -2.27
N THR A 331 -0.69 7.40 -1.89
CA THR A 331 -0.95 8.54 -1.00
C THR A 331 -1.64 8.02 0.25
N ILE A 332 -1.10 8.36 1.41
CA ILE A 332 -1.75 8.16 2.71
C ILE A 332 -2.26 9.53 3.15
N ASP A 333 -3.56 9.73 3.10
CA ASP A 333 -4.26 10.94 3.53
C ASP A 333 -5.37 10.58 4.53
N GLU A 334 -6.14 11.55 4.99
CA GLU A 334 -7.24 11.31 5.94
C GLU A 334 -8.34 10.37 5.40
N GLY A 335 -8.40 10.15 4.08
CA GLY A 335 -9.30 9.19 3.44
C GLY A 335 -8.71 7.79 3.28
N TYR A 336 -7.44 7.61 3.61
CA TYR A 336 -6.76 6.32 3.48
C TYR A 336 -7.28 5.31 4.49
N THR A 337 -7.53 4.10 4.01
CA THR A 337 -7.92 2.95 4.85
C THR A 337 -7.10 1.73 4.47
N ASN A 338 -6.68 0.98 5.47
CA ASN A 338 -6.04 -0.32 5.24
C ASN A 338 -6.99 -1.26 4.49
N THR A 339 -6.45 -1.98 3.52
CA THR A 339 -7.21 -2.98 2.75
C THR A 339 -6.39 -4.25 2.61
N ASP A 340 -7.07 -5.39 2.40
CA ASP A 340 -6.41 -6.67 2.07
C ASP A 340 -5.99 -6.73 0.59
N LYS A 341 -6.34 -5.71 -0.20
CA LYS A 341 -5.97 -5.63 -1.61
C LYS A 341 -4.65 -4.91 -1.76
N PRO A 342 -3.70 -5.45 -2.53
CA PRO A 342 -2.47 -4.76 -2.82
C PRO A 342 -2.73 -3.47 -3.63
N ALA A 343 -1.96 -2.43 -3.33
CA ALA A 343 -1.96 -1.18 -4.07
C ALA A 343 -1.54 -1.39 -5.54
N ALA A 344 -0.66 -2.36 -5.78
CA ALA A 344 -0.25 -2.78 -7.11
C ALA A 344 0.22 -4.23 -7.12
N THR A 345 0.17 -4.85 -8.30
CA THR A 345 0.86 -6.10 -8.61
C THR A 345 2.07 -5.79 -9.46
N VAL A 346 3.24 -6.20 -9.01
CA VAL A 346 4.53 -6.01 -9.70
C VAL A 346 4.95 -7.35 -10.28
N ILE A 347 5.27 -7.35 -11.58
CA ILE A 347 5.59 -8.55 -12.33
C ILE A 347 7.08 -8.58 -12.64
N ASP A 348 7.79 -9.64 -12.25
CA ASP A 348 9.15 -9.90 -12.70
C ASP A 348 9.15 -11.00 -13.76
N PRO A 349 9.73 -10.71 -14.94
CA PRO A 349 9.95 -11.75 -15.93
C PRO A 349 11.12 -12.64 -15.53
N GLU A 350 10.96 -13.95 -15.74
CA GLU A 350 12.06 -14.92 -15.56
C GLU A 350 13.23 -14.57 -16.50
N LYS A 351 14.45 -14.62 -15.97
CA LYS A 351 15.68 -14.55 -16.78
C LYS A 351 15.83 -15.88 -17.52
N LYS A 352 15.26 -15.96 -18.71
CA LYS A 352 15.33 -17.15 -19.54
C LYS A 352 15.31 -16.81 -21.01
N ILE A 353 16.34 -17.27 -21.72
CA ILE A 353 16.42 -17.26 -23.18
C ILE A 353 16.69 -18.68 -23.63
N MET A 354 15.80 -19.18 -24.46
CA MET A 354 15.91 -20.50 -25.05
C MET A 354 16.36 -20.37 -26.50
N CYS A 355 17.41 -21.10 -26.85
CA CYS A 355 17.83 -21.33 -28.24
C CYS A 355 17.61 -22.77 -28.62
N ILE A 356 17.32 -23.02 -29.91
CA ILE A 356 17.24 -24.37 -30.49
C ILE A 356 18.32 -24.47 -31.55
N LYS A 357 19.29 -25.32 -31.30
CA LYS A 357 20.36 -25.61 -32.25
C LYS A 357 19.93 -26.72 -33.22
N ALA A 358 19.90 -26.37 -34.51
CA ALA A 358 19.49 -27.31 -35.55
C ALA A 358 20.29 -27.06 -36.86
N ASP A 359 20.20 -28.02 -37.77
CA ASP A 359 20.64 -27.81 -39.16
C ASP A 359 19.51 -27.20 -40.03
N THR A 360 19.79 -26.99 -41.30
CA THR A 360 18.85 -26.41 -42.26
C THR A 360 17.62 -27.30 -42.53
N SER A 361 17.64 -28.57 -42.15
CA SER A 361 16.52 -29.50 -42.27
C SER A 361 15.66 -29.51 -40.99
N GLY A 362 16.08 -28.79 -39.95
CA GLY A 362 15.44 -28.78 -38.63
C GLY A 362 15.88 -29.92 -37.71
N LYS A 363 16.91 -30.68 -38.08
CA LYS A 363 17.44 -31.74 -37.23
C LYS A 363 18.26 -31.13 -36.09
N PRO A 364 17.97 -31.47 -34.81
CA PRO A 364 18.73 -30.98 -33.67
C PRO A 364 20.21 -31.37 -33.75
N ILE A 365 21.07 -30.43 -33.32
CA ILE A 365 22.53 -30.65 -33.19
C ILE A 365 22.91 -30.56 -31.73
N PRO A 366 23.18 -31.68 -31.05
CA PRO A 366 23.61 -31.66 -29.65
C PRO A 366 25.12 -31.40 -29.50
N GLY A 367 25.51 -31.01 -28.28
CA GLY A 367 26.91 -30.84 -27.89
C GLY A 367 27.61 -29.58 -28.40
N VAL A 368 26.86 -28.63 -28.95
CA VAL A 368 27.39 -27.34 -29.43
C VAL A 368 27.42 -26.37 -28.28
N GLU A 369 28.60 -25.80 -28.03
CA GLU A 369 28.79 -24.79 -26.99
C GLU A 369 28.47 -23.39 -27.49
N PHE A 370 27.69 -22.66 -26.70
CA PHE A 370 27.36 -21.25 -26.87
C PHE A 370 27.81 -20.44 -25.67
N SER A 371 28.18 -19.22 -25.94
CA SER A 371 28.54 -18.24 -24.91
C SER A 371 27.66 -17.00 -25.03
N LEU A 372 27.21 -16.50 -23.86
CA LEU A 372 26.46 -15.26 -23.74
C LEU A 372 27.42 -14.14 -23.36
N TYR A 373 27.42 -13.05 -24.12
CA TYR A 373 28.24 -11.86 -23.89
C TYR A 373 27.38 -10.64 -23.66
N ASN A 374 27.82 -9.78 -22.73
CA ASN A 374 27.32 -8.42 -22.65
C ASN A 374 27.83 -7.64 -23.89
N ALA A 375 26.94 -7.06 -24.68
CA ALA A 375 27.32 -6.42 -25.96
C ALA A 375 28.10 -5.12 -25.75
N ALA A 376 27.94 -4.43 -24.63
CA ALA A 376 28.64 -3.17 -24.33
C ALA A 376 30.07 -3.40 -23.82
N THR A 377 30.29 -4.41 -22.97
CA THR A 377 31.60 -4.70 -22.36
C THR A 377 32.36 -5.82 -23.07
N MET A 378 31.69 -6.61 -23.89
CA MET A 378 32.20 -7.84 -24.50
C MET A 378 32.65 -8.88 -23.48
N GLU A 379 32.15 -8.79 -22.25
CA GLU A 379 32.39 -9.76 -21.20
C GLU A 379 31.53 -11.01 -21.43
N LYS A 380 32.15 -12.18 -21.34
CA LYS A 380 31.45 -13.46 -21.37
C LYS A 380 30.88 -13.76 -19.99
N VAL A 381 29.55 -13.84 -19.89
CA VAL A 381 28.85 -14.02 -18.60
C VAL A 381 28.35 -15.43 -18.37
N GLU A 382 28.07 -16.19 -19.45
CA GLU A 382 27.54 -17.54 -19.31
C GLU A 382 27.97 -18.40 -20.52
N THR A 383 28.10 -19.72 -20.29
CA THR A 383 28.33 -20.72 -21.32
C THR A 383 27.33 -21.85 -21.13
N ALA A 384 26.70 -22.29 -22.22
CA ALA A 384 25.73 -23.38 -22.23
C ALA A 384 25.93 -24.28 -23.45
N VAL A 385 25.61 -25.56 -23.33
CA VAL A 385 25.78 -26.57 -24.39
C VAL A 385 24.42 -27.11 -24.82
N SER A 386 24.23 -27.28 -26.14
CA SER A 386 23.00 -27.82 -26.66
C SER A 386 22.80 -29.28 -26.21
N ASP A 387 21.61 -29.58 -25.71
CA ASP A 387 21.22 -30.91 -25.26
C ASP A 387 20.86 -31.83 -26.45
N LYS A 388 20.34 -33.04 -26.15
CA LYS A 388 19.96 -34.05 -27.19
C LYS A 388 18.88 -33.52 -28.16
N ASP A 389 18.07 -32.54 -27.74
CA ASP A 389 17.01 -31.92 -28.53
C ASP A 389 17.45 -30.58 -29.14
N GLY A 390 18.75 -30.27 -29.02
CA GLY A 390 19.35 -29.01 -29.49
C GLY A 390 19.06 -27.81 -28.63
N VAL A 391 18.46 -27.98 -27.44
CA VAL A 391 18.06 -26.88 -26.56
C VAL A 391 19.25 -26.31 -25.80
N VAL A 392 19.36 -24.97 -25.80
CA VAL A 392 20.32 -24.18 -25.03
C VAL A 392 19.54 -23.12 -24.23
N ILE A 393 19.81 -22.98 -22.94
CA ILE A 393 19.14 -22.02 -22.09
C ILE A 393 20.17 -21.14 -21.39
N PHE A 394 19.96 -19.81 -21.46
CA PHE A 394 20.71 -18.82 -20.72
C PHE A 394 19.83 -18.16 -19.66
N ARG A 395 20.42 -17.88 -18.48
CA ARG A 395 19.75 -17.30 -17.33
C ARG A 395 20.52 -16.15 -16.66
N ASN A 396 21.77 -15.96 -17.00
CA ASN A 396 22.63 -14.94 -16.38
C ASN A 396 22.72 -13.66 -17.23
N PHE A 397 21.62 -12.89 -17.25
CA PHE A 397 21.57 -11.61 -17.96
C PHE A 397 20.68 -10.61 -17.22
N ASP A 398 20.88 -9.34 -17.47
CA ASP A 398 20.07 -8.23 -16.97
C ASP A 398 19.62 -7.34 -18.15
N TYR A 399 19.01 -6.20 -17.85
CA TYR A 399 18.65 -5.22 -18.86
C TYR A 399 19.89 -4.75 -19.65
N GLY A 400 19.76 -4.71 -20.96
CA GLY A 400 20.84 -4.29 -21.84
C GLY A 400 20.86 -5.04 -23.16
N GLU A 401 21.95 -4.88 -23.92
CA GLU A 401 22.19 -5.57 -25.18
C GLU A 401 23.10 -6.78 -24.96
N TRP A 402 22.78 -7.88 -25.63
CA TRP A 402 23.41 -9.18 -25.43
C TRP A 402 23.74 -9.84 -26.76
N ILE A 403 24.80 -10.67 -26.76
CA ILE A 403 25.26 -11.44 -27.92
C ILE A 403 25.30 -12.91 -27.53
N ILE A 404 24.62 -13.75 -28.29
CA ILE A 404 24.78 -15.21 -28.26
C ILE A 404 25.75 -15.59 -29.38
N ARG A 405 26.83 -16.24 -29.02
CA ARG A 405 27.90 -16.66 -29.93
C ARG A 405 28.12 -18.16 -29.83
N GLU A 406 28.15 -18.84 -30.93
CA GLU A 406 28.61 -20.23 -31.02
C GLU A 406 30.14 -20.24 -30.83
N SER A 407 30.65 -21.07 -29.90
CA SER A 407 32.09 -21.13 -29.58
C SER A 407 32.88 -21.71 -30.75
N ALA A 408 32.40 -22.83 -31.30
CA ALA A 408 32.95 -23.52 -32.48
C ALA A 408 31.84 -24.21 -33.26
N ALA A 409 31.98 -24.24 -34.58
CA ALA A 409 31.05 -24.99 -35.41
C ALA A 409 31.13 -26.49 -35.09
N PRO A 410 30.01 -27.21 -35.09
CA PRO A 410 30.04 -28.67 -35.04
C PRO A 410 30.67 -29.26 -36.29
N GLU A 411 31.19 -30.47 -36.12
CA GLU A 411 31.90 -31.14 -37.23
C GLU A 411 31.00 -31.30 -38.46
N GLY A 412 31.46 -30.87 -39.62
CA GLY A 412 30.71 -30.92 -40.86
C GLY A 412 29.76 -29.75 -41.11
N TYR A 413 29.80 -28.73 -40.30
CA TYR A 413 28.96 -27.54 -40.41
C TYR A 413 29.77 -26.25 -40.47
N SER A 414 29.21 -25.20 -41.07
CA SER A 414 29.73 -23.83 -40.97
C SER A 414 29.26 -23.19 -39.66
N LYS A 415 30.08 -22.33 -39.09
CA LYS A 415 29.77 -21.56 -37.89
C LYS A 415 28.69 -20.51 -38.19
N MET A 416 27.74 -20.39 -37.27
CA MET A 416 26.71 -19.37 -37.42
C MET A 416 27.22 -17.98 -37.03
N GLU A 417 26.56 -16.96 -37.50
CA GLU A 417 26.80 -15.58 -37.05
C GLU A 417 26.29 -15.33 -35.64
N ASP A 418 26.86 -14.32 -34.98
CA ASP A 418 26.42 -13.88 -33.68
C ASP A 418 24.95 -13.42 -33.71
N ILE A 419 24.16 -13.84 -32.71
CA ILE A 419 22.79 -13.36 -32.53
C ILE A 419 22.80 -12.26 -31.50
N ARG A 420 22.28 -11.08 -31.89
CA ARG A 420 22.11 -9.93 -30.99
C ARG A 420 20.66 -9.80 -30.58
N PHE A 421 20.43 -9.51 -29.27
CA PHE A 421 19.11 -9.22 -28.75
C PHE A 421 19.21 -8.18 -27.64
N GLN A 422 18.06 -7.55 -27.32
CA GLN A 422 17.97 -6.51 -26.28
C GLN A 422 16.93 -6.91 -25.23
N VAL A 423 17.31 -6.77 -23.97
CA VAL A 423 16.42 -6.89 -22.79
C VAL A 423 16.08 -5.48 -22.34
N HIS A 424 14.81 -5.11 -22.36
CA HIS A 424 14.28 -3.80 -22.03
C HIS A 424 13.09 -3.89 -21.09
N ASP A 425 12.58 -2.75 -20.62
CA ASP A 425 11.35 -2.72 -19.83
C ASP A 425 10.19 -3.39 -20.57
N GLY A 426 9.41 -4.17 -19.85
CA GLY A 426 8.36 -5.00 -20.46
C GLY A 426 8.88 -6.24 -21.17
N TRP A 427 10.12 -6.66 -20.87
CA TRP A 427 10.69 -7.91 -21.37
C TRP A 427 9.73 -9.08 -21.17
N LYS A 428 9.62 -9.89 -22.21
CA LYS A 428 8.94 -11.20 -22.13
C LYS A 428 9.87 -12.21 -22.75
N GLU A 429 9.90 -13.42 -22.20
CA GLU A 429 10.65 -14.52 -22.81
C GLU A 429 10.30 -14.61 -24.29
N PRO A 430 11.27 -14.47 -25.20
CA PRO A 430 11.00 -14.59 -26.64
C PRO A 430 10.63 -16.04 -26.98
N LYS A 431 10.03 -16.23 -28.14
CA LYS A 431 9.97 -17.58 -28.72
C LYS A 431 11.39 -18.11 -28.84
N PRO A 432 11.60 -19.44 -28.74
CA PRO A 432 12.92 -20.04 -28.89
C PRO A 432 13.65 -19.52 -30.12
N ILE A 433 14.87 -19.01 -29.93
CA ILE A 433 15.71 -18.50 -31.00
C ILE A 433 16.28 -19.69 -31.78
N LEU A 434 16.01 -19.73 -33.07
CA LEU A 434 16.54 -20.82 -33.90
C LEU A 434 18.00 -20.50 -34.33
N CYS A 435 18.91 -21.35 -33.90
CA CYS A 435 20.34 -21.30 -34.16
C CYS A 435 20.69 -22.34 -35.22
N VAL A 436 20.82 -21.91 -36.50
CA VAL A 436 20.98 -22.83 -37.62
C VAL A 436 22.43 -22.87 -38.08
N ASN A 437 23.01 -24.09 -38.14
CA ASN A 437 24.22 -24.32 -38.92
C ASN A 437 23.90 -24.90 -40.27
N ILE A 438 24.66 -24.46 -41.24
CA ILE A 438 24.58 -24.97 -42.64
C ILE A 438 25.56 -26.13 -42.78
N PRO A 439 25.09 -27.33 -43.20
CA PRO A 439 26.01 -28.42 -43.49
C PRO A 439 27.02 -28.01 -44.53
N ASN A 440 28.30 -28.23 -44.26
CA ASN A 440 29.35 -27.97 -45.22
C ASN A 440 29.27 -28.96 -46.37
N HIS A 441 29.08 -28.47 -47.58
CA HIS A 441 29.14 -29.30 -48.78
C HIS A 441 29.72 -28.49 -49.91
N TYR A 442 30.25 -29.17 -50.87
CA TYR A 442 30.70 -28.55 -52.12
C TYR A 442 30.08 -29.28 -53.29
N GLU A 443 29.54 -28.53 -54.22
CA GLU A 443 28.89 -29.05 -55.43
C GLU A 443 29.54 -28.46 -56.67
N PHE A 444 29.68 -29.29 -57.69
CA PHE A 444 30.10 -28.88 -59.00
C PHE A 444 29.46 -29.74 -60.06
N ARG A 445 29.45 -29.27 -61.33
CA ARG A 445 28.82 -29.96 -62.43
C ARG A 445 29.86 -30.45 -63.41
N LYS A 446 29.79 -31.71 -63.76
CA LYS A 446 30.60 -32.34 -64.81
C LYS A 446 29.89 -32.27 -66.13
N THR A 447 30.54 -31.69 -67.15
CA THR A 447 29.97 -31.53 -68.46
C THR A 447 31.02 -31.85 -69.56
N ASP A 448 30.53 -32.07 -70.81
CA ASP A 448 31.35 -32.03 -71.99
C ASP A 448 31.58 -30.54 -72.43
N SER A 449 32.33 -30.37 -73.52
CA SER A 449 32.62 -29.04 -74.12
C SER A 449 31.40 -28.32 -74.71
N SER A 450 30.29 -29.02 -74.89
CA SER A 450 29.00 -28.50 -75.35
C SER A 450 28.05 -28.21 -74.20
N GLY A 451 28.44 -28.45 -72.93
CA GLY A 451 27.64 -28.24 -71.74
C GLY A 451 26.70 -29.35 -71.39
N ASN A 452 26.76 -30.51 -72.08
CA ASN A 452 25.95 -31.66 -71.75
C ASN A 452 26.49 -32.36 -70.48
N PRO A 453 25.64 -32.81 -69.56
CA PRO A 453 26.08 -33.49 -68.37
C PRO A 453 26.75 -34.84 -68.68
N LEU A 454 27.83 -35.11 -67.95
CA LEU A 454 28.53 -36.41 -68.02
C LEU A 454 28.32 -37.16 -66.70
N ALA A 455 27.62 -38.29 -66.74
CA ALA A 455 27.35 -39.18 -65.59
C ALA A 455 28.42 -40.27 -65.50
N GLY A 456 28.79 -40.67 -64.25
CA GLY A 456 29.74 -41.77 -64.02
C GLY A 456 31.22 -41.38 -64.04
N VAL A 457 31.51 -40.10 -64.08
CA VAL A 457 32.89 -39.57 -64.00
C VAL A 457 33.31 -39.57 -62.53
N LYS A 458 34.51 -40.12 -62.23
CA LYS A 458 34.99 -40.24 -60.85
C LYS A 458 36.01 -39.20 -60.48
N PHE A 459 35.84 -38.65 -59.28
CA PHE A 459 36.66 -37.61 -58.67
C PHE A 459 37.23 -38.11 -57.36
N ARG A 460 38.51 -37.86 -57.12
CA ARG A 460 39.15 -38.08 -55.84
C ARG A 460 39.18 -36.79 -55.05
N LEU A 461 38.76 -36.85 -53.79
CA LEU A 461 38.96 -35.80 -52.79
C LEU A 461 40.25 -36.08 -52.04
N GLU A 462 41.15 -35.14 -51.96
CA GLU A 462 42.40 -35.23 -51.19
C GLU A 462 42.48 -34.07 -50.21
N ASP A 463 43.17 -34.28 -49.07
CA ASP A 463 43.54 -33.15 -48.18
C ASP A 463 44.72 -32.35 -48.80
N GLU A 464 45.14 -31.29 -48.12
CA GLU A 464 46.24 -30.43 -48.58
C GLU A 464 47.60 -31.16 -48.69
N ASN A 465 47.75 -32.31 -48.00
CA ASN A 465 48.94 -33.17 -48.01
C ASN A 465 48.86 -34.27 -49.06
N GLY A 466 47.75 -34.35 -49.83
CA GLY A 466 47.52 -35.34 -50.83
C GLY A 466 47.00 -36.68 -50.31
N LYS A 467 46.52 -36.75 -49.05
CA LYS A 467 45.87 -37.93 -48.51
C LYS A 467 44.49 -38.11 -49.12
N ASP A 468 44.24 -39.28 -49.65
CA ASP A 468 42.94 -39.65 -50.19
C ASP A 468 41.87 -39.70 -49.09
N LEU A 469 40.80 -38.94 -49.31
CA LEU A 469 39.64 -38.79 -48.38
C LEU A 469 38.36 -39.44 -48.95
N GLY A 470 38.44 -39.96 -50.23
CA GLY A 470 37.29 -40.64 -50.82
C GLY A 470 37.10 -40.34 -52.30
N THR A 471 36.28 -41.17 -52.95
CA THR A 471 35.94 -41.03 -54.38
C THR A 471 34.46 -40.71 -54.53
N TYR A 472 34.17 -39.74 -55.42
CA TYR A 472 32.84 -39.26 -55.73
C TYR A 472 32.56 -39.40 -57.21
N GLU A 473 31.31 -39.74 -57.57
CA GLU A 473 30.91 -39.98 -58.96
C GLU A 473 29.84 -39.01 -59.42
N SER A 474 29.92 -38.51 -60.64
CA SER A 474 28.91 -37.61 -61.20
C SER A 474 27.61 -38.33 -61.48
N GLY A 475 26.48 -37.72 -61.06
CA GLY A 475 25.13 -38.21 -61.32
C GLY A 475 24.66 -38.04 -62.76
N LYS A 476 23.42 -38.46 -63.06
CA LYS A 476 22.81 -38.36 -64.40
C LYS A 476 22.73 -36.91 -64.93
N ASP A 477 22.64 -35.95 -64.03
CA ASP A 477 22.62 -34.53 -64.27
C ASP A 477 24.03 -33.90 -64.33
N GLY A 478 25.07 -34.74 -64.20
CA GLY A 478 26.46 -34.33 -64.11
C GLY A 478 26.86 -33.75 -62.72
N MET A 479 25.96 -33.73 -61.75
CA MET A 479 26.25 -33.17 -60.42
C MET A 479 27.14 -34.13 -59.61
N VAL A 480 28.14 -33.49 -58.95
CA VAL A 480 28.96 -34.12 -57.92
C VAL A 480 28.76 -33.36 -56.63
N GLN A 481 28.33 -34.02 -55.56
CA GLN A 481 28.13 -33.41 -54.25
C GLN A 481 29.06 -34.08 -53.24
N ILE A 482 29.87 -33.29 -52.56
CA ILE A 482 30.77 -33.70 -51.49
C ILE A 482 30.21 -33.12 -50.22
N LYS A 483 29.75 -33.95 -49.24
CA LYS A 483 29.10 -33.55 -48.00
C LYS A 483 30.05 -33.70 -46.83
N ASP A 484 29.60 -33.12 -45.67
CA ASP A 484 30.21 -33.29 -44.34
C ASP A 484 31.69 -32.85 -44.32
N LEU A 485 32.03 -31.82 -45.09
CA LEU A 485 33.39 -31.29 -45.16
C LEU A 485 33.74 -30.51 -43.89
N LYS A 486 34.89 -30.81 -43.31
CA LYS A 486 35.45 -30.05 -42.19
C LYS A 486 36.16 -28.78 -42.71
N PRO A 487 36.36 -27.73 -41.89
CA PRO A 487 37.27 -26.69 -42.24
C PRO A 487 38.65 -27.22 -42.64
N GLY A 488 39.18 -26.75 -43.74
CA GLY A 488 40.43 -27.24 -44.30
C GLY A 488 40.63 -26.91 -45.76
N THR A 489 41.74 -27.33 -46.33
CA THR A 489 42.02 -27.20 -47.77
C THR A 489 41.92 -28.56 -48.43
N TYR A 490 41.18 -28.64 -49.50
CA TYR A 490 40.93 -29.87 -50.26
C TYR A 490 41.34 -29.71 -51.71
N LEU A 491 41.76 -30.80 -52.32
CA LEU A 491 42.05 -30.92 -53.73
C LEU A 491 41.10 -31.92 -54.32
N ILE A 492 40.38 -31.55 -55.38
CA ILE A 492 39.43 -32.43 -56.09
C ILE A 492 40.02 -32.64 -57.50
N ARG A 493 40.29 -33.91 -57.84
CA ARG A 493 40.87 -34.31 -59.09
C ARG A 493 39.99 -35.36 -59.77
N GLU A 494 39.82 -35.21 -61.07
CA GLU A 494 39.24 -36.26 -61.86
C GLU A 494 40.23 -37.44 -62.00
N ILE A 495 39.80 -38.64 -61.73
CA ILE A 495 40.63 -39.84 -61.77
C ILE A 495 40.17 -40.85 -62.82
N GLU A 496 38.91 -40.81 -63.23
CA GLU A 496 38.34 -41.69 -64.25
C GLU A 496 37.24 -40.94 -65.02
N THR A 497 37.19 -41.14 -66.34
CA THR A 497 36.16 -40.54 -67.19
C THR A 497 35.54 -41.58 -68.11
N LEU A 498 34.52 -41.16 -68.87
CA LEU A 498 33.81 -42.00 -69.81
C LEU A 498 34.67 -42.30 -71.06
N GLU A 499 34.36 -43.40 -71.71
CA GLU A 499 34.97 -43.73 -72.96
C GLU A 499 34.75 -42.64 -74.02
N GLY A 500 35.78 -42.26 -74.71
CA GLY A 500 35.74 -41.20 -75.69
C GLY A 500 36.03 -39.79 -75.17
N TYR A 501 36.30 -39.66 -73.85
CA TYR A 501 36.70 -38.38 -73.25
C TYR A 501 38.09 -38.46 -72.60
N SER A 502 38.79 -37.34 -72.57
CA SER A 502 40.05 -37.26 -71.85
C SER A 502 39.83 -36.83 -70.38
N VAL A 503 40.55 -37.47 -69.44
CA VAL A 503 40.57 -37.05 -68.06
C VAL A 503 41.06 -35.62 -67.96
N SER A 504 40.33 -34.78 -67.26
CA SER A 504 40.71 -33.37 -67.06
C SER A 504 41.92 -33.28 -66.16
N GLY A 505 42.90 -32.52 -66.52
CA GLY A 505 44.03 -32.19 -65.65
C GLY A 505 43.76 -31.04 -64.71
N GLU A 506 42.54 -30.50 -64.69
CA GLU A 506 42.12 -29.45 -63.77
C GLU A 506 42.00 -30.00 -62.35
N VAL A 507 42.46 -29.19 -61.40
CA VAL A 507 42.34 -29.49 -59.97
C VAL A 507 41.55 -28.38 -59.31
N ILE A 508 40.45 -28.69 -58.68
CA ILE A 508 39.76 -27.74 -57.82
C ILE A 508 40.46 -27.72 -56.49
N LYS A 509 40.96 -26.54 -56.10
CA LYS A 509 41.44 -26.24 -54.77
C LYS A 509 40.31 -25.57 -53.99
N LEU A 510 39.72 -26.31 -53.06
CA LEU A 510 38.64 -25.85 -52.20
C LEU A 510 39.20 -25.51 -50.82
N LYS A 511 38.98 -24.31 -50.33
CA LYS A 511 39.33 -23.90 -48.99
C LYS A 511 38.03 -23.61 -48.20
N LEU A 512 37.81 -24.38 -47.13
CA LEU A 512 36.74 -24.14 -46.20
C LEU A 512 37.34 -23.56 -44.94
N ASP A 513 36.83 -22.41 -44.50
CA ASP A 513 37.06 -21.85 -43.17
C ASP A 513 35.84 -22.09 -42.29
N GLU A 514 35.83 -21.63 -41.06
CA GLU A 514 34.72 -21.82 -40.14
C GLU A 514 33.42 -21.08 -40.54
N TYR A 515 33.52 -20.10 -41.46
CA TYR A 515 32.38 -19.34 -41.99
C TYR A 515 32.09 -19.68 -43.46
N TYR A 516 32.51 -20.85 -43.91
CA TYR A 516 32.34 -21.26 -45.31
C TYR A 516 30.87 -21.17 -45.72
N THR A 517 30.62 -20.57 -46.87
CA THR A 517 29.31 -20.58 -47.51
C THR A 517 29.39 -21.34 -48.87
N VAL A 518 28.39 -22.15 -49.15
CA VAL A 518 28.29 -22.86 -50.42
C VAL A 518 28.21 -21.85 -51.55
N PRO A 519 29.08 -21.92 -52.56
CA PRO A 519 29.08 -20.98 -53.68
C PRO A 519 27.74 -20.96 -54.42
N GLU A 520 27.18 -19.79 -54.69
CA GLU A 520 25.92 -19.63 -55.44
C GLU A 520 26.02 -20.15 -56.89
N LYS A 521 27.21 -20.11 -57.49
CA LYS A 521 27.44 -20.63 -58.84
C LYS A 521 28.21 -21.93 -58.80
N LEU A 522 27.61 -22.92 -59.37
CA LEU A 522 28.26 -24.22 -59.56
C LEU A 522 29.46 -24.08 -60.53
N LYS A 523 30.60 -24.57 -60.09
CA LYS A 523 31.73 -24.69 -60.98
C LYS A 523 31.45 -25.79 -62.01
N GLN A 524 31.78 -25.55 -63.29
CA GLN A 524 31.73 -26.56 -64.35
C GLN A 524 33.10 -27.18 -64.52
N PHE A 525 33.14 -28.49 -64.52
CA PHE A 525 34.33 -29.27 -64.80
C PHE A 525 34.13 -29.92 -66.15
N VAL A 526 34.93 -29.48 -67.14
CA VAL A 526 34.69 -29.81 -68.58
C VAL A 526 35.66 -30.86 -69.09
N ASN A 527 35.11 -31.92 -69.69
CA ASN A 527 35.92 -32.86 -70.47
C ASN A 527 35.76 -32.63 -71.99
N TYR A 528 36.85 -32.85 -72.68
CA TYR A 528 36.89 -32.80 -74.09
C TYR A 528 36.89 -34.19 -74.66
N THR A 529 36.25 -34.37 -75.83
CA THR A 529 36.26 -35.66 -76.52
C THR A 529 37.67 -35.94 -77.00
N THR A 530 38.11 -37.17 -76.81
CA THR A 530 39.34 -37.63 -77.44
C THR A 530 39.11 -37.70 -78.95
N ILE A 531 39.86 -36.97 -79.73
CA ILE A 531 39.85 -37.12 -81.22
C ILE A 531 40.49 -38.48 -81.48
N GLN A 532 39.68 -39.48 -81.83
CA GLN A 532 40.22 -40.67 -82.45
C GLN A 532 40.71 -40.27 -83.82
N THR A 533 41.96 -39.85 -83.94
CA THR A 533 42.61 -39.79 -85.19
C THR A 533 42.95 -41.21 -85.69
N GLY A 534 41.93 -41.89 -86.18
CA GLY A 534 42.14 -43.08 -86.96
C GLY A 534 42.76 -42.80 -88.30
N VAL A 535 44.00 -42.36 -88.28
CA VAL A 535 44.85 -42.30 -89.51
C VAL A 535 45.98 -43.31 -89.27
N HIS A 536 45.85 -44.52 -89.79
CA HIS A 536 46.98 -45.35 -90.08
C HIS A 536 47.78 -44.64 -91.13
N ILE A 537 48.79 -43.85 -90.76
CA ILE A 537 49.83 -43.43 -91.70
C ILE A 537 50.87 -44.55 -91.70
N ALA A 538 50.85 -45.34 -92.74
CA ALA A 538 51.98 -46.18 -93.03
C ALA A 538 53.19 -45.27 -93.25
N VAL A 539 54.12 -45.32 -92.30
CA VAL A 539 55.40 -44.58 -92.39
C VAL A 539 56.29 -45.26 -93.40
N THR A 540 56.33 -44.74 -94.58
CA THR A 540 57.47 -44.88 -95.45
C THR A 540 58.20 -43.55 -95.54
N GLY A 541 59.35 -43.60 -94.99
CA GLY A 541 60.53 -42.81 -95.04
C GLY A 541 60.57 -41.39 -95.59
N VAL A 542 61.46 -40.67 -95.00
CA VAL A 542 62.37 -39.61 -95.45
C VAL A 542 62.20 -38.27 -94.69
N MET A 543 63.08 -38.10 -93.84
CA MET A 543 64.06 -37.03 -93.53
C MET A 543 63.83 -35.57 -93.99
N TRP A 544 64.11 -34.72 -93.07
CA TRP A 544 64.77 -33.36 -93.12
C TRP A 544 63.98 -32.10 -93.34
N ALA A 545 64.23 -31.24 -92.36
CA ALA A 545 64.63 -29.80 -92.36
C ALA A 545 63.56 -28.73 -92.19
N GLY A 546 63.88 -27.91 -91.27
CA GLY A 546 63.63 -26.50 -91.46
C GLY A 546 63.14 -25.74 -90.23
N LEU A 547 64.06 -25.07 -89.58
CA LEU A 547 63.89 -23.95 -88.65
C LEU A 547 62.87 -22.94 -89.12
N GLY A 548 62.18 -22.32 -88.26
CA GLY A 548 61.49 -21.06 -88.48
C GLY A 548 60.93 -20.46 -87.19
N LEU A 549 61.77 -19.71 -86.55
CA LEU A 549 61.36 -18.71 -85.57
C LEU A 549 60.31 -17.76 -86.14
N MET A 550 59.28 -17.44 -85.47
CA MET A 550 58.83 -16.05 -85.39
C MET A 550 58.18 -15.79 -84.03
N ALA A 551 58.89 -14.95 -83.28
CA ALA A 551 58.34 -14.19 -82.16
C ALA A 551 57.55 -13.01 -82.75
N ILE A 552 56.38 -12.81 -82.32
CA ILE A 552 55.74 -11.48 -82.44
C ILE A 552 55.32 -11.03 -81.04
N SER A 553 56.07 -10.07 -80.59
CA SER A 553 55.79 -9.16 -79.51
C SER A 553 54.62 -8.25 -79.86
N GLY A 554 53.73 -8.09 -78.95
CA GLY A 554 52.69 -7.06 -79.06
C GLY A 554 52.43 -6.50 -77.64
N THR A 555 53.28 -5.51 -77.35
CA THR A 555 53.10 -4.56 -76.27
C THR A 555 51.90 -3.66 -76.50
N VAL A 556 51.51 -2.97 -75.39
CA VAL A 556 50.70 -1.73 -75.25
C VAL A 556 49.24 -2.01 -74.89
N GLY A 557 48.73 -1.43 -73.88
CA GLY A 557 49.06 -0.20 -73.18
C GLY A 557 48.26 -0.01 -71.92
N LEU A 558 48.92 0.57 -70.99
CA LEU A 558 48.37 1.21 -69.82
C LEU A 558 47.37 2.31 -70.19
N ILE A 559 46.18 2.29 -69.62
CA ILE A 559 45.45 3.55 -69.36
C ILE A 559 45.02 3.60 -67.90
N ARG A 560 45.80 4.41 -67.19
CA ARG A 560 45.37 5.03 -65.90
C ARG A 560 44.25 6.03 -66.21
N ARG A 561 43.15 5.93 -65.47
CA ARG A 561 42.34 7.12 -65.21
C ARG A 561 42.01 7.23 -63.74
N ARG A 562 42.71 8.17 -63.11
CA ARG A 562 42.30 8.83 -61.87
C ARG A 562 41.08 9.72 -62.12
N ARG A 563 40.17 9.77 -61.24
CA ARG A 563 39.45 10.97 -60.79
C ARG A 563 38.73 10.52 -59.47
N LYS A 564 39.16 10.98 -58.32
CA LYS A 564 39.00 12.26 -57.64
C LYS A 564 37.51 12.67 -57.43
N THR A 565 37.19 12.67 -56.16
CA THR A 565 36.41 13.64 -55.36
C THR A 565 34.97 13.93 -55.75
N LYS A 566 34.03 13.62 -54.93
CA LYS A 566 33.57 14.48 -53.80
C LYS A 566 32.87 13.64 -52.76
#